data_f99087e1209954d136196433ccfcf748
#
_entry.id   f99087e1209954d136196433ccfcf748
#
_cell.length_a   1.000
_cell.length_b   1.000
_cell.length_c   1.000
_cell.angle_alpha   90.00
_cell.angle_beta   90.00
_cell.angle_gamma   90.00
#
_symmetry.space_group_name_H-M   'P 1'
#
loop_
_entity.id
_entity.type
_entity.pdbx_description
1 polymer ?
#
loop_
_entity_poly.entity_id
_entity_poly.type
_entity_poly.pdbx_seq_one_letter_code
_entity_poly.pdbx_strand_id
1 'polypeptide(L)'
;MNQIPAPIGMEPLVDAVQQCCFRAQQYHRLGIQPGHFILTLDEGNGRTTAANYLSRAFAQAGVRSFGGLDLMLEYQLDGSMDQLCQTLRSIRASAVYTNEYEGVIAWDITVLAAHFGEEQTRLFFRELPSMAAHATLLFFLPSAPNRSQLLLMEKISALLDPNQMHWVRIPPYSEQTLAGITRQTLIDQLNIRLEDLPET
;
A
#
# COMPACT_ATOMS: atom_id res chain seq x y z
N MET A 1 -13.79 10.04 -17.90
CA MET A 1 -13.28 9.21 -16.79
C MET A 1 -13.12 10.13 -15.58
N ASN A 2 -13.82 9.84 -14.48
CA ASN A 2 -13.65 10.63 -13.27
C ASN A 2 -12.24 10.38 -12.73
N GLN A 3 -11.46 11.44 -12.65
CA GLN A 3 -10.10 11.37 -12.12
C GLN A 3 -10.19 11.06 -10.61
N ILE A 4 -9.44 10.09 -10.14
CA ILE A 4 -9.38 9.78 -8.70
C ILE A 4 -8.75 11.00 -8.01
N PRO A 5 -9.41 11.58 -7.00
CA PRO A 5 -8.83 12.71 -6.29
C PRO A 5 -7.50 12.31 -5.64
N ALA A 6 -6.48 13.13 -5.85
CA ALA A 6 -5.19 12.95 -5.22
C ALA A 6 -5.31 13.20 -3.70
N PRO A 7 -4.73 12.35 -2.86
CA PRO A 7 -4.74 12.57 -1.41
C PRO A 7 -3.88 13.79 -1.04
N ILE A 8 -4.44 14.66 -0.23
CA ILE A 8 -3.78 15.89 0.23
C ILE A 8 -2.54 15.54 1.07
N GLY A 9 -1.41 16.18 0.78
CA GLY A 9 -0.16 15.98 1.50
C GLY A 9 0.59 14.69 1.14
N MET A 10 0.18 14.00 0.08
CA MET A 10 0.81 12.77 -0.42
C MET A 10 1.35 12.92 -1.84
N GLU A 11 1.75 14.10 -2.23
CA GLU A 11 2.27 14.41 -3.57
C GLU A 11 3.38 13.43 -4.01
N PRO A 12 4.35 13.04 -3.14
CA PRO A 12 5.38 12.06 -3.54
C PRO A 12 4.81 10.68 -3.91
N LEU A 13 3.72 10.25 -3.26
CA LEU A 13 3.02 9.02 -3.62
C LEU A 13 2.29 9.17 -4.96
N VAL A 14 1.62 10.30 -5.15
CA VAL A 14 0.88 10.58 -6.39
C VAL A 14 1.83 10.52 -7.59
N ASP A 15 2.97 11.20 -7.49
CA ASP A 15 4.00 11.21 -8.53
C ASP A 15 4.56 9.81 -8.82
N ALA A 16 4.90 9.06 -7.78
CA ALA A 16 5.42 7.70 -7.93
C ALA A 16 4.39 6.76 -8.59
N VAL A 17 3.13 6.84 -8.18
CA VAL A 17 2.04 6.03 -8.76
C VAL A 17 1.80 6.40 -10.22
N GLN A 18 1.77 7.69 -10.56
CA GLN A 18 1.60 8.16 -11.94
C GLN A 18 2.73 7.68 -12.84
N GLN A 19 3.98 7.78 -12.39
CA GLN A 19 5.14 7.28 -13.14
C GLN A 19 5.07 5.77 -13.34
N CYS A 20 4.63 5.03 -12.32
CA CYS A 20 4.46 3.59 -12.38
C CYS A 20 3.37 3.19 -13.38
N CYS A 21 2.21 3.86 -13.34
CA CYS A 21 1.12 3.66 -14.29
C CYS A 21 1.57 3.95 -15.72
N PHE A 22 2.26 5.06 -15.94
CA PHE A 22 2.77 5.42 -17.24
C PHE A 22 3.74 4.37 -17.81
N ARG A 23 4.71 3.92 -16.99
CA ARG A 23 5.66 2.88 -17.40
C ARG A 23 4.94 1.56 -17.71
N ALA A 24 4.06 1.10 -16.84
CA ALA A 24 3.33 -0.15 -17.04
C ALA A 24 2.48 -0.11 -18.31
N GLN A 25 1.82 1.00 -18.63
CA GLN A 25 1.06 1.18 -19.87
C GLN A 25 1.95 1.19 -21.11
N GLN A 26 3.09 1.90 -21.08
CA GLN A 26 4.04 1.97 -22.20
C GLN A 26 4.67 0.61 -22.51
N TYR A 27 4.95 -0.17 -21.49
CA TYR A 27 5.67 -1.43 -21.61
C TYR A 27 4.80 -2.67 -21.35
N HIS A 28 3.48 -2.51 -21.38
CA HIS A 28 2.53 -3.61 -21.17
C HIS A 28 2.84 -4.83 -22.03
N ARG A 29 3.21 -4.63 -23.30
CA ARG A 29 3.58 -5.70 -24.24
C ARG A 29 4.84 -6.48 -23.85
N LEU A 30 5.67 -5.91 -22.98
CA LEU A 30 6.89 -6.53 -22.46
C LEU A 30 6.66 -7.26 -21.14
N GLY A 31 5.43 -7.29 -20.61
CA GLY A 31 5.10 -7.94 -19.35
C GLY A 31 5.69 -7.25 -18.12
N ILE A 32 6.06 -5.97 -18.23
CA ILE A 32 6.62 -5.23 -17.09
C ILE A 32 5.53 -4.99 -16.05
N GLN A 33 5.78 -5.51 -14.85
CA GLN A 33 4.91 -5.35 -13.69
C GLN A 33 5.03 -3.94 -13.10
N PRO A 34 3.97 -3.42 -12.44
CA PRO A 34 3.98 -2.07 -11.87
C PRO A 34 4.94 -1.90 -10.68
N GLY A 35 5.45 -3.00 -10.15
CA GLY A 35 6.37 -2.99 -9.00
C GLY A 35 5.65 -2.95 -7.65
N HIS A 36 6.45 -2.73 -6.59
CA HIS A 36 6.04 -2.75 -5.19
C HIS A 36 6.43 -1.44 -4.52
N PHE A 37 5.78 -1.09 -3.42
CA PHE A 37 5.97 0.20 -2.76
C PHE A 37 6.38 0.04 -1.30
N ILE A 38 7.30 0.87 -0.87
CA ILE A 38 7.63 1.09 0.54
C ILE A 38 7.29 2.54 0.84
N LEU A 39 6.26 2.74 1.66
CA LEU A 39 5.86 4.07 2.10
C LEU A 39 6.38 4.32 3.50
N THR A 40 7.25 5.32 3.63
CA THR A 40 7.71 5.80 4.93
C THR A 40 6.77 6.89 5.41
N LEU A 41 5.96 6.58 6.44
CA LEU A 41 5.01 7.51 7.06
C LEU A 41 4.67 7.06 8.47
N ASP A 42 4.34 8.02 9.33
CA ASP A 42 3.96 7.74 10.70
C ASP A 42 2.49 7.32 10.82
N GLU A 43 2.16 6.71 11.96
CA GLU A 43 0.80 6.34 12.29
C GLU A 43 -0.11 7.60 12.32
N GLY A 44 -1.34 7.44 11.86
CA GLY A 44 -2.27 8.57 11.72
C GLY A 44 -2.09 9.39 10.43
N ASN A 45 -1.00 9.22 9.69
CA ASN A 45 -0.73 9.98 8.46
C ASN A 45 -1.34 9.33 7.19
N GLY A 46 -2.48 8.67 7.32
CA GLY A 46 -3.30 8.27 6.18
C GLY A 46 -2.85 7.00 5.45
N ARG A 47 -2.34 5.98 6.16
CA ARG A 47 -1.98 4.67 5.59
C ARG A 47 -3.09 4.07 4.72
N THR A 48 -4.32 4.04 5.25
CA THR A 48 -5.49 3.53 4.52
C THR A 48 -5.81 4.37 3.29
N THR A 49 -5.67 5.70 3.39
CA THR A 49 -5.86 6.62 2.27
C THR A 49 -4.84 6.37 1.16
N ALA A 50 -3.57 6.20 1.53
CA ALA A 50 -2.49 5.88 0.59
C ALA A 50 -2.73 4.56 -0.14
N ALA A 51 -3.11 3.51 0.61
CA ALA A 51 -3.39 2.19 0.04
C ALA A 51 -4.61 2.21 -0.90
N ASN A 52 -5.69 2.88 -0.50
CA ASN A 52 -6.88 3.05 -1.33
C ASN A 52 -6.59 3.84 -2.62
N TYR A 53 -5.79 4.91 -2.51
CA TYR A 53 -5.40 5.70 -3.67
C TYR A 53 -4.62 4.86 -4.67
N LEU A 54 -3.58 4.16 -4.23
CA LEU A 54 -2.73 3.30 -5.06
C LEU A 54 -3.56 2.20 -5.75
N SER A 55 -4.41 1.49 -5.01
CA SER A 55 -5.27 0.43 -5.54
C SER A 55 -6.20 0.96 -6.64
N ARG A 56 -6.90 2.07 -6.37
CA ARG A 56 -7.84 2.67 -7.33
C ARG A 56 -7.11 3.23 -8.56
N ALA A 57 -5.97 3.89 -8.36
CA ALA A 57 -5.19 4.46 -9.46
C ALA A 57 -4.70 3.36 -10.41
N PHE A 58 -4.24 2.23 -9.88
CA PHE A 58 -3.80 1.10 -10.69
C PHE A 58 -4.95 0.45 -11.46
N ALA A 59 -6.10 0.27 -10.83
CA ALA A 59 -7.29 -0.24 -11.51
C ALA A 59 -7.77 0.71 -12.61
N GLN A 60 -7.81 2.02 -12.34
CA GLN A 60 -8.23 3.02 -13.32
C GLN A 60 -7.28 3.09 -14.52
N ALA A 61 -5.98 2.93 -14.28
CA ALA A 61 -4.96 2.93 -15.32
C ALA A 61 -4.90 1.60 -16.11
N GLY A 62 -5.68 0.58 -15.71
CA GLY A 62 -5.64 -0.76 -16.31
C GLY A 62 -4.31 -1.50 -16.03
N VAL A 63 -3.57 -1.07 -15.02
CA VAL A 63 -2.28 -1.65 -14.62
C VAL A 63 -2.51 -2.90 -13.77
N ARG A 64 -3.60 -2.90 -13.01
CA ARG A 64 -4.14 -4.06 -12.32
C ARG A 64 -5.59 -4.26 -12.76
N SER A 65 -5.99 -5.51 -12.98
CA SER A 65 -7.34 -5.83 -13.47
C SER A 65 -8.41 -5.66 -12.40
N PHE A 66 -8.00 -5.71 -11.13
CA PHE A 66 -8.91 -5.61 -9.99
C PHE A 66 -8.48 -4.52 -9.01
N GLY A 67 -9.43 -3.65 -8.64
CA GLY A 67 -9.24 -2.63 -7.60
C GLY A 67 -9.35 -3.18 -6.18
N GLY A 68 -9.05 -4.47 -6.00
CA GLY A 68 -9.05 -5.10 -4.68
C GLY A 68 -7.88 -4.63 -3.83
N LEU A 69 -8.15 -4.42 -2.56
CA LEU A 69 -7.20 -4.01 -1.56
C LEU A 69 -7.35 -4.91 -0.33
N ASP A 70 -6.34 -5.73 -0.06
CA ASP A 70 -6.22 -6.44 1.21
C ASP A 70 -5.28 -5.66 2.12
N LEU A 71 -5.85 -5.14 3.20
CA LEU A 71 -5.12 -4.45 4.25
C LEU A 71 -4.73 -5.45 5.33
N MET A 72 -3.44 -5.77 5.42
CA MET A 72 -2.86 -6.55 6.52
C MET A 72 -2.38 -5.60 7.62
N LEU A 73 -3.31 -4.79 8.12
CA LEU A 73 -3.12 -3.90 9.26
C LEU A 73 -3.47 -4.64 10.55
N GLU A 74 -3.27 -3.99 11.68
CA GLU A 74 -3.33 -4.51 13.05
C GLU A 74 -4.41 -5.54 13.38
N TYR A 75 -5.55 -5.50 12.71
CA TYR A 75 -6.71 -6.33 13.03
C TYR A 75 -6.68 -7.75 12.50
N GLN A 76 -5.77 -8.06 11.58
CA GLN A 76 -5.78 -9.33 10.86
C GLN A 76 -4.67 -10.27 11.31
N LEU A 77 -3.77 -9.77 12.15
CA LEU A 77 -2.67 -10.54 12.70
C LEU A 77 -2.78 -10.55 14.24
N ASP A 78 -3.71 -11.31 14.78
CA ASP A 78 -3.82 -11.54 16.23
C ASP A 78 -2.68 -12.41 16.78
N GLY A 79 -1.64 -12.59 16.00
CA GLY A 79 -0.46 -13.37 16.33
C GLY A 79 -0.65 -14.88 16.17
N SER A 80 -1.81 -15.36 15.73
CA SER A 80 -1.98 -16.79 15.48
C SER A 80 -1.38 -17.17 14.12
N MET A 81 -0.55 -18.21 14.15
CA MET A 81 0.03 -18.79 12.94
C MET A 81 -1.05 -19.30 11.97
N ASP A 82 -2.14 -19.82 12.52
CA ASP A 82 -3.27 -20.33 11.74
C ASP A 82 -3.95 -19.25 10.94
N GLN A 83 -4.13 -18.08 11.52
CA GLN A 83 -4.75 -16.94 10.85
C GLN A 83 -3.86 -16.41 9.72
N LEU A 84 -2.55 -16.26 9.94
CA LEU A 84 -1.61 -15.92 8.88
C LEU A 84 -1.64 -16.96 7.76
N CYS A 85 -1.57 -18.24 8.09
CA CYS A 85 -1.65 -19.32 7.11
C CYS A 85 -2.95 -19.28 6.31
N GLN A 86 -4.08 -19.04 6.98
CA GLN A 86 -5.38 -18.93 6.34
C GLN A 86 -5.45 -17.74 5.39
N THR A 87 -4.96 -16.58 5.81
CA THR A 87 -4.91 -15.38 4.97
C THR A 87 -4.02 -15.59 3.75
N LEU A 88 -2.80 -16.09 3.93
CA LEU A 88 -1.90 -16.38 2.81
C LEU A 88 -2.47 -17.44 1.84
N ARG A 89 -3.16 -18.45 2.35
CA ARG A 89 -3.85 -19.44 1.53
C ARG A 89 -5.02 -18.85 0.75
N SER A 90 -5.79 -17.97 1.36
CA SER A 90 -6.91 -17.30 0.67
C SER A 90 -6.41 -16.40 -0.45
N ILE A 91 -5.37 -15.63 -0.23
CA ILE A 91 -4.71 -14.80 -1.25
C ILE A 91 -4.21 -15.70 -2.39
N ARG A 92 -3.49 -16.77 -2.06
CA ARG A 92 -2.98 -17.73 -3.05
C ARG A 92 -4.09 -18.45 -3.80
N ALA A 93 -5.14 -18.87 -3.11
CA ALA A 93 -6.30 -19.53 -3.74
C ALA A 93 -6.98 -18.59 -4.72
N SER A 94 -7.21 -17.33 -4.36
CA SER A 94 -7.75 -16.33 -5.26
C SER A 94 -6.87 -16.12 -6.50
N ALA A 95 -5.54 -16.04 -6.31
CA ALA A 95 -4.59 -15.89 -7.42
C ALA A 95 -4.54 -17.11 -8.34
N VAL A 96 -4.60 -18.34 -7.79
CA VAL A 96 -4.48 -19.59 -8.56
C VAL A 96 -5.78 -19.98 -9.27
N TYR A 97 -6.93 -19.78 -8.63
CA TYR A 97 -8.21 -20.25 -9.20
C TYR A 97 -8.82 -19.26 -10.17
N THR A 98 -8.55 -17.97 -10.05
CA THR A 98 -9.18 -16.95 -10.90
C THR A 98 -8.21 -16.35 -11.92
N ASN A 99 -6.90 -16.54 -11.77
CA ASN A 99 -5.88 -15.72 -12.47
C ASN A 99 -6.10 -14.19 -12.31
N GLU A 100 -6.92 -13.79 -11.34
CA GLU A 100 -7.54 -12.48 -11.27
C GLU A 100 -7.14 -11.69 -10.05
N TYR A 101 -6.34 -12.26 -9.11
CA TYR A 101 -5.87 -11.49 -7.97
C TYR A 101 -4.74 -10.54 -8.40
N GLU A 102 -5.12 -9.50 -9.10
CA GLU A 102 -4.22 -8.43 -9.53
C GLU A 102 -4.55 -7.14 -8.77
N GLY A 103 -4.57 -7.22 -7.46
CA GLY A 103 -4.84 -6.09 -6.57
C GLY A 103 -3.60 -5.58 -5.85
N VAL A 104 -3.83 -4.92 -4.73
CA VAL A 104 -2.81 -4.40 -3.81
C VAL A 104 -2.93 -5.11 -2.48
N ILE A 105 -1.80 -5.57 -1.93
CA ILE A 105 -1.72 -6.13 -0.57
C ILE A 105 -0.84 -5.20 0.26
N ALA A 106 -1.42 -4.59 1.29
CA ALA A 106 -0.71 -3.64 2.14
C ALA A 106 -0.34 -4.27 3.49
N TRP A 107 0.93 -4.11 3.89
CA TRP A 107 1.52 -4.65 5.11
C TRP A 107 2.05 -3.55 6.00
N ASP A 108 1.74 -3.62 7.29
CA ASP A 108 2.41 -2.79 8.30
C ASP A 108 3.66 -3.52 8.82
N ILE A 109 4.83 -2.96 8.54
CA ILE A 109 6.11 -3.53 8.97
C ILE A 109 6.25 -3.52 10.49
N THR A 110 5.61 -2.58 11.20
CA THR A 110 5.62 -2.55 12.65
C THR A 110 4.90 -3.77 13.22
N VAL A 111 3.72 -4.07 12.67
CA VAL A 111 2.92 -5.24 13.05
C VAL A 111 3.65 -6.54 12.69
N LEU A 112 4.17 -6.64 11.46
CA LEU A 112 4.97 -7.79 11.04
C LEU A 112 6.16 -8.05 11.97
N ALA A 113 6.88 -7.00 12.35
CA ALA A 113 8.05 -7.11 13.22
C ALA A 113 7.71 -7.46 14.69
N ALA A 114 6.54 -7.01 15.17
CA ALA A 114 6.11 -7.24 16.55
C ALA A 114 5.49 -8.61 16.78
N HIS A 115 4.73 -9.12 15.80
CA HIS A 115 3.93 -10.34 15.95
C HIS A 115 4.58 -11.59 15.34
N PHE A 116 5.62 -11.45 14.51
CA PHE A 116 6.23 -12.60 13.88
C PHE A 116 7.38 -13.16 14.70
N GLY A 117 7.14 -14.34 15.24
CA GLY A 117 8.20 -15.26 15.66
C GLY A 117 8.94 -15.82 14.46
N GLU A 118 10.00 -16.60 14.72
CA GLU A 118 10.87 -17.12 13.66
C GLU A 118 10.12 -17.97 12.61
N GLU A 119 9.19 -18.82 13.04
CA GLU A 119 8.40 -19.67 12.14
C GLU A 119 7.43 -18.89 11.26
N GLN A 120 6.74 -17.93 11.82
CA GLN A 120 5.84 -17.04 11.09
C GLN A 120 6.60 -16.21 10.05
N THR A 121 7.77 -15.73 10.40
CA THR A 121 8.65 -15.00 9.48
C THR A 121 9.11 -15.91 8.33
N ARG A 122 9.45 -17.17 8.59
CA ARG A 122 9.81 -18.13 7.54
C ARG A 122 8.65 -18.37 6.58
N LEU A 123 7.44 -18.55 7.10
CA LEU A 123 6.25 -18.73 6.27
C LEU A 123 6.00 -17.52 5.40
N PHE A 124 6.02 -16.31 5.99
CA PHE A 124 5.85 -15.06 5.25
C PHE A 124 6.86 -14.95 4.09
N PHE A 125 8.15 -15.14 4.36
CA PHE A 125 9.19 -15.06 3.33
C PHE A 125 9.07 -16.14 2.25
N ARG A 126 8.57 -17.32 2.60
CA ARG A 126 8.31 -18.37 1.61
C ARG A 126 7.21 -18.00 0.63
N GLU A 127 6.15 -17.37 1.12
CA GLU A 127 4.98 -16.99 0.30
C GLU A 127 5.16 -15.64 -0.42
N LEU A 128 6.08 -14.79 0.04
CA LEU A 128 6.30 -13.43 -0.47
C LEU A 128 6.54 -13.36 -1.99
N PRO A 129 7.40 -14.19 -2.61
CA PRO A 129 7.61 -14.16 -4.06
C PRO A 129 6.35 -14.53 -4.84
N SER A 130 5.55 -15.47 -4.33
CA SER A 130 4.27 -15.86 -4.95
C SER A 130 3.26 -14.71 -4.89
N MET A 131 3.16 -14.02 -3.76
CA MET A 131 2.29 -12.84 -3.65
C MET A 131 2.75 -11.72 -4.60
N ALA A 132 4.05 -11.47 -4.65
CA ALA A 132 4.63 -10.44 -5.51
C ALA A 132 4.40 -10.67 -7.01
N ALA A 133 4.33 -11.95 -7.44
CA ALA A 133 4.06 -12.29 -8.83
C ALA A 133 2.62 -11.94 -9.27
N HIS A 134 1.67 -11.87 -8.33
CA HIS A 134 0.25 -11.69 -8.62
C HIS A 134 -0.35 -10.39 -8.10
N ALA A 135 0.36 -9.68 -7.22
CA ALA A 135 -0.13 -8.45 -6.60
C ALA A 135 0.94 -7.38 -6.49
N THR A 136 0.53 -6.13 -6.38
CA THR A 136 1.42 -5.07 -5.91
C THR A 136 1.47 -5.10 -4.39
N LEU A 137 2.66 -5.25 -3.84
CA LEU A 137 2.88 -5.20 -2.40
C LEU A 137 3.17 -3.78 -1.97
N LEU A 138 2.53 -3.37 -0.89
CA LEU A 138 2.70 -2.07 -0.27
C LEU A 138 3.11 -2.26 1.18
N PHE A 139 4.28 -1.75 1.55
CA PHE A 139 4.81 -1.84 2.91
C PHE A 139 4.79 -0.48 3.58
N PHE A 140 4.19 -0.40 4.76
CA PHE A 140 4.24 0.80 5.59
C PHE A 140 5.39 0.69 6.57
N LEU A 141 6.29 1.67 6.53
CA LEU A 141 7.45 1.79 7.41
C LEU A 141 7.34 3.10 8.20
N PRO A 142 7.55 3.12 9.53
CA PRO A 142 7.55 4.36 10.27
C PRO A 142 8.69 5.29 9.82
N SER A 143 8.56 6.59 10.05
CA SER A 143 9.58 7.58 9.67
C SER A 143 10.90 7.40 10.41
N ALA A 144 10.87 6.80 11.61
CA ALA A 144 12.03 6.42 12.41
C ALA A 144 12.01 4.91 12.71
N PRO A 145 12.34 4.06 11.73
CA PRO A 145 12.27 2.62 11.90
C PRO A 145 13.36 2.14 12.86
N ASN A 146 13.01 1.16 13.68
CA ASN A 146 13.97 0.48 14.54
C ASN A 146 14.79 -0.57 13.75
N ARG A 147 15.83 -1.12 14.42
CA ARG A 147 16.72 -2.10 13.80
C ARG A 147 15.99 -3.35 13.28
N SER A 148 15.01 -3.85 14.00
CA SER A 148 14.25 -5.05 13.60
C SER A 148 13.44 -4.80 12.34
N GLN A 149 12.80 -3.64 12.24
CA GLN A 149 12.04 -3.20 11.07
C GLN A 149 12.94 -3.03 9.84
N LEU A 150 14.13 -2.44 10.02
CA LEU A 150 15.11 -2.29 8.93
C LEU A 150 15.62 -3.66 8.44
N LEU A 151 15.98 -4.57 9.34
CA LEU A 151 16.39 -5.93 8.98
C LEU A 151 15.28 -6.71 8.26
N LEU A 152 14.03 -6.53 8.67
CA LEU A 152 12.89 -7.13 8.00
C LEU A 152 12.75 -6.59 6.57
N MET A 153 12.89 -5.27 6.40
CA MET A 153 12.83 -4.62 5.08
C MET A 153 13.99 -5.03 4.17
N GLU A 154 15.21 -5.17 4.70
CA GLU A 154 16.34 -5.70 3.94
C GLU A 154 16.07 -7.12 3.40
N LYS A 155 15.51 -8.00 4.24
CA LYS A 155 15.13 -9.35 3.82
C LYS A 155 14.03 -9.35 2.78
N ILE A 156 13.00 -8.51 2.93
CA ILE A 156 11.93 -8.33 1.94
C ILE A 156 12.54 -7.87 0.61
N SER A 157 13.36 -6.84 0.64
CA SER A 157 13.98 -6.27 -0.57
C SER A 157 14.95 -7.23 -1.26
N ALA A 158 15.59 -8.15 -0.51
CA ALA A 158 16.45 -9.18 -1.08
C ALA A 158 15.68 -10.30 -1.79
N LEU A 159 14.40 -10.50 -1.46
CA LEU A 159 13.54 -11.51 -2.10
C LEU A 159 12.75 -10.96 -3.28
N LEU A 160 12.59 -9.66 -3.36
CA LEU A 160 11.92 -8.95 -4.45
C LEU A 160 12.98 -8.30 -5.35
N ASP A 161 12.63 -8.07 -6.61
CA ASP A 161 13.53 -7.36 -7.52
C ASP A 161 13.70 -5.89 -7.05
N PRO A 162 14.92 -5.46 -6.67
CA PRO A 162 15.15 -4.10 -6.20
C PRO A 162 14.75 -3.02 -7.24
N ASN A 163 14.80 -3.34 -8.53
CA ASN A 163 14.41 -2.43 -9.60
C ASN A 163 12.90 -2.21 -9.69
N GLN A 164 12.13 -3.07 -9.03
CA GLN A 164 10.67 -2.98 -8.93
C GLN A 164 10.22 -2.41 -7.58
N MET A 165 11.14 -1.95 -6.74
CA MET A 165 10.84 -1.37 -5.41
C MET A 165 10.83 0.15 -5.49
N HIS A 166 9.69 0.75 -5.19
CA HIS A 166 9.50 2.20 -5.13
C HIS A 166 9.52 2.67 -3.68
N TRP A 167 10.57 3.39 -3.29
CA TRP A 167 10.68 4.00 -1.96
C TRP A 167 10.08 5.39 -2.00
N VAL A 168 9.03 5.61 -1.22
CA VAL A 168 8.32 6.88 -1.17
C VAL A 168 8.24 7.35 0.27
N ARG A 169 8.72 8.54 0.54
CA ARG A 169 8.64 9.17 1.85
C ARG A 169 7.51 10.19 1.86
N ILE A 170 6.55 10.00 2.75
CA ILE A 170 5.51 10.98 3.01
C ILE A 170 5.99 11.88 4.15
N PRO A 171 6.09 13.20 3.94
CA PRO A 171 6.49 14.11 5.00
C PRO A 171 5.40 14.18 6.07
N PRO A 172 5.76 14.54 7.32
CA PRO A 172 4.78 14.87 8.34
C PRO A 172 3.83 15.97 7.85
N TYR A 173 2.57 15.87 8.18
CA TYR A 173 1.59 16.87 7.76
C TYR A 173 1.85 18.21 8.45
N SER A 174 1.90 19.27 7.66
CA SER A 174 1.90 20.64 8.15
C SER A 174 0.52 21.02 8.68
N GLU A 175 0.44 22.09 9.46
CA GLU A 175 -0.86 22.65 9.91
C GLU A 175 -1.77 22.98 8.72
N GLN A 176 -1.20 23.51 7.65
CA GLN A 176 -1.91 23.82 6.41
C GLN A 176 -2.46 22.55 5.74
N THR A 177 -1.68 21.47 5.71
CA THR A 177 -2.10 20.17 5.20
C THR A 177 -3.24 19.59 6.03
N LEU A 178 -3.13 19.65 7.36
CA LEU A 178 -4.18 19.18 8.27
C LEU A 178 -5.48 19.99 8.11
N ALA A 179 -5.39 21.31 7.99
CA ALA A 179 -6.54 22.17 7.71
C ALA A 179 -7.21 21.78 6.38
N GLY A 180 -6.42 21.54 5.33
CA GLY A 180 -6.91 21.09 4.03
C GLY A 180 -7.63 19.73 4.11
N ILE A 181 -7.05 18.76 4.81
CA ILE A 181 -7.66 17.43 5.03
C ILE A 181 -8.98 17.57 5.81
N THR A 182 -8.98 18.35 6.89
CA THR A 182 -10.19 18.59 7.71
C THR A 182 -11.29 19.23 6.86
N ARG A 183 -10.96 20.26 6.08
CA ARG A 183 -11.90 20.92 5.19
C ARG A 183 -12.49 19.96 4.16
N GLN A 184 -11.65 19.14 3.51
CA GLN A 184 -12.10 18.15 2.55
C GLN A 184 -13.01 17.10 3.19
N THR A 185 -12.66 16.62 4.39
CA THR A 185 -13.48 15.66 5.16
C THR A 185 -14.85 16.26 5.50
N LEU A 186 -14.91 17.52 5.91
CA LEU A 186 -16.18 18.19 6.18
C LEU A 186 -17.05 18.31 4.93
N ILE A 187 -16.45 18.63 3.79
CA ILE A 187 -17.16 18.70 2.52
C ILE A 187 -17.71 17.31 2.11
N ASP A 188 -16.85 16.30 2.14
CA ASP A 188 -17.17 14.96 1.62
C ASP A 188 -18.13 14.18 2.53
N GLN A 189 -17.96 14.28 3.85
CA GLN A 189 -18.73 13.48 4.81
C GLN A 189 -20.00 14.19 5.29
N LEU A 190 -19.95 15.49 5.47
CA LEU A 190 -21.06 16.27 6.03
C LEU A 190 -21.85 17.02 4.96
N ASN A 191 -21.42 16.93 3.70
CA ASN A 191 -22.01 17.67 2.58
C ASN A 191 -22.15 19.18 2.86
N ILE A 192 -21.19 19.74 3.62
CA ILE A 192 -21.12 21.16 3.95
C ILE A 192 -20.64 21.91 2.71
N ARG A 193 -21.34 22.98 2.33
CA ARG A 193 -20.92 23.81 1.20
C ARG A 193 -19.66 24.62 1.58
N LEU A 194 -18.78 24.82 0.60
CA LEU A 194 -17.54 25.61 0.78
C LEU A 194 -17.80 27.01 1.35
N GLU A 195 -18.97 27.60 1.00
CA GLU A 195 -19.42 28.91 1.44
C GLU A 195 -19.73 28.99 2.94
N ASP A 196 -20.03 27.84 3.56
CA ASP A 196 -20.38 27.74 4.98
C ASP A 196 -19.13 27.50 5.86
N LEU A 197 -17.94 27.37 5.26
CA LEU A 197 -16.71 27.12 6.01
C LEU A 197 -15.99 28.45 6.32
N PRO A 198 -15.49 28.64 7.55
CA PRO A 198 -14.75 29.84 7.89
C PRO A 198 -13.50 29.97 7.02
N GLU A 199 -13.22 31.18 6.56
CA GLU A 199 -11.94 31.51 5.91
C GLU A 199 -10.82 31.36 6.95
N THR A 200 -9.79 30.55 6.63
CA THR A 200 -8.60 30.32 7.48
C THR A 200 -7.47 31.24 7.06
#